data_d8dc9c9b3ef1ec942172be4cb1a316eb
#
_entry.id   d8dc9c9b3ef1ec942172be4cb1a316eb
#
_cell.length_a   1.000
_cell.length_b   1.000
_cell.length_c   1.000
_cell.angle_alpha   90.00
_cell.angle_beta   90.00
_cell.angle_gamma   90.00
#
_symmetry.space_group_name_H-M   'P 1'
#
loop_
_entity.id
_entity.type
_entity.pdbx_description
1 polymer ?
#
loop_
_entity_poly.entity_id
_entity_poly.type
_entity_poly.pdbx_seq_one_letter_code
_entity_poly.pdbx_strand_id
1 'polypeptide(L)'
;KKTPGDYKEIDLLMRQLERMARIDKYSDGGNETDLNPKLKNRSAGPRKPKQPNALTEEQVEKLLEDFDEGLFEYQKVWYRAREQRNRALLKSRQVGATFYFAREALIKAVTTGRNQIFLSASKAQAHGFKTYIKNFVMQSIEVDLQGDPISITLPCGNTVQLIFLGTNAKTAQSYHGDLYFDEFFWVHGFATLKKVASAMAAQKQYKKTYFSTPSSKTHEAYAFWTGDAFNKGRTK
;
A
#
# COMPACT_ATOMS: atom_id res chain seq x y z
N LYS A 1 -0.65 47.27 7.35
CA LYS A 1 -0.90 45.82 7.03
C LYS A 1 0.46 45.18 6.90
N LYS A 2 0.71 44.08 7.64
CA LYS A 2 1.97 43.32 7.53
C LYS A 2 2.05 42.63 6.17
N THR A 3 3.23 42.67 5.54
CA THR A 3 3.50 42.01 4.27
C THR A 3 4.00 40.58 4.49
N PRO A 4 3.99 39.70 3.46
CA PRO A 4 4.61 38.37 3.57
C PRO A 4 6.10 38.41 3.93
N GLY A 5 6.81 39.51 3.63
CA GLY A 5 8.20 39.74 4.03
C GLY A 5 8.34 39.89 5.55
N ASP A 6 7.45 40.68 6.15
CA ASP A 6 7.42 40.94 7.59
C ASP A 6 7.22 39.65 8.40
N TYR A 7 6.41 38.70 7.90
CA TYR A 7 6.21 37.42 8.56
C TYR A 7 7.45 36.55 8.52
N LYS A 8 8.22 36.58 7.41
CA LYS A 8 9.50 35.83 7.33
C LYS A 8 10.54 36.40 8.27
N GLU A 9 10.59 37.73 8.40
CA GLU A 9 11.51 38.41 9.31
C GLU A 9 11.16 38.11 10.77
N ILE A 10 9.87 38.15 11.12
CA ILE A 10 9.37 37.77 12.45
C ILE A 10 9.75 36.32 12.77
N ASP A 11 9.53 35.38 11.84
CA ASP A 11 9.90 33.97 12.01
C ASP A 11 11.40 33.79 12.24
N LEU A 12 12.22 34.52 11.48
CA LEU A 12 13.68 34.51 11.65
C LEU A 12 14.10 35.02 13.03
N LEU A 13 13.52 36.13 13.47
CA LEU A 13 13.79 36.71 14.80
C LEU A 13 13.34 35.77 15.92
N MET A 14 12.19 35.15 15.80
CA MET A 14 11.71 34.15 16.78
C MET A 14 12.66 32.95 16.89
N ARG A 15 13.17 32.45 15.78
CA ARG A 15 14.17 31.37 15.77
C ARG A 15 15.50 31.79 16.41
N GLN A 16 15.92 33.05 16.21
CA GLN A 16 17.13 33.57 16.87
C GLN A 16 16.93 33.66 18.39
N LEU A 17 15.81 34.22 18.85
CA LEU A 17 15.48 34.29 20.27
C LEU A 17 15.43 32.89 20.93
N GLU A 18 14.82 31.91 20.23
CA GLU A 18 14.78 30.54 20.71
C GLU A 18 16.20 29.93 20.84
N ARG A 19 17.09 30.23 19.89
CA ARG A 19 18.49 29.78 19.97
C ARG A 19 19.23 30.44 21.12
N MET A 20 19.04 31.73 21.35
CA MET A 20 19.64 32.44 22.45
C MET A 20 19.19 31.89 23.80
N ALA A 21 17.89 31.69 23.98
CA ALA A 21 17.34 31.08 25.18
C ALA A 21 17.89 29.68 25.48
N ARG A 22 18.18 28.91 24.43
CA ARG A 22 18.83 27.59 24.57
C ARG A 22 20.29 27.72 25.01
N ILE A 23 21.02 28.69 24.47
CA ILE A 23 22.42 28.96 24.86
C ILE A 23 22.48 29.40 26.30
N ASP A 24 21.63 30.32 26.70
CA ASP A 24 21.55 30.83 28.09
C ASP A 24 21.26 29.70 29.08
N LYS A 25 20.26 28.87 28.76
CA LYS A 25 19.93 27.70 29.59
C LYS A 25 21.10 26.72 29.71
N TYR A 26 21.87 26.52 28.62
CA TYR A 26 23.06 25.66 28.64
C TYR A 26 24.17 26.28 29.52
N SER A 27 24.37 27.58 29.40
CA SER A 27 25.37 28.33 30.19
C SER A 27 25.06 28.34 31.68
N ASP A 28 23.78 28.30 32.04
CA ASP A 28 23.29 28.24 33.44
C ASP A 28 23.30 26.79 34.02
N GLY A 29 24.09 25.89 33.48
CA GLY A 29 24.24 24.52 33.97
C GLY A 29 23.32 23.49 33.30
N GLY A 30 22.77 23.81 32.13
CA GLY A 30 21.98 22.88 31.31
C GLY A 30 22.85 21.80 30.62
N ASN A 31 22.18 20.86 29.97
CA ASN A 31 22.79 19.74 29.25
C ASN A 31 22.87 20.02 27.74
N GLU A 32 23.72 19.26 27.00
CA GLU A 32 23.80 19.32 25.53
C GLU A 32 22.44 19.18 24.81
N THR A 33 21.48 18.48 25.44
CA THR A 33 20.10 18.35 24.91
C THR A 33 19.31 19.66 24.95
N ASP A 34 19.70 20.62 25.78
CA ASP A 34 19.08 21.94 25.82
C ASP A 34 19.55 22.79 24.63
N LEU A 35 20.81 22.67 24.20
CA LEU A 35 21.32 23.30 22.98
C LEU A 35 20.71 22.68 21.72
N ASN A 36 20.60 21.36 21.69
CA ASN A 36 20.08 20.65 20.53
C ASN A 36 19.06 19.57 20.91
N PRO A 37 17.75 19.91 20.88
CA PRO A 37 16.67 18.99 21.25
C PRO A 37 16.67 17.66 20.46
N LYS A 38 17.33 17.63 19.28
CA LYS A 38 17.48 16.39 18.50
C LYS A 38 18.40 15.38 19.18
N LEU A 39 19.26 15.81 20.11
CA LEU A 39 20.10 14.90 20.89
C LEU A 39 19.29 14.10 21.93
N LYS A 40 18.15 14.62 22.38
CA LYS A 40 17.22 13.90 23.25
C LYS A 40 16.82 12.53 22.69
N ASN A 41 16.74 12.42 21.37
CA ASN A 41 16.43 11.16 20.68
C ASN A 41 17.66 10.25 20.47
N ARG A 42 18.87 10.74 20.67
CA ARG A 42 20.12 9.93 20.58
C ARG A 42 20.39 9.11 21.84
N SER A 43 19.97 9.61 23.00
CA SER A 43 20.12 8.91 24.28
C SER A 43 19.00 7.89 24.57
N ALA A 44 17.96 7.86 23.76
CA ALA A 44 17.01 6.77 23.78
C ALA A 44 17.66 5.54 23.17
N GLY A 45 18.46 4.79 23.86
CA GLY A 45 19.18 3.56 23.55
C GLY A 45 18.99 2.93 22.12
N PRO A 46 19.62 1.88 21.74
CA PRO A 46 19.41 1.30 20.44
C PRO A 46 17.92 1.07 20.24
N ARG A 47 17.35 1.66 19.17
CA ARG A 47 15.93 1.39 18.81
C ARG A 47 15.76 -0.10 18.89
N LYS A 48 14.85 -0.56 19.78
CA LYS A 48 14.48 -1.98 19.81
C LYS A 48 14.30 -2.41 18.38
N PRO A 49 14.98 -3.46 17.91
CA PRO A 49 14.75 -3.94 16.57
C PRO A 49 13.25 -4.12 16.43
N LYS A 50 12.64 -3.49 15.40
CA LYS A 50 11.23 -3.73 15.10
C LYS A 50 11.09 -5.24 15.03
N GLN A 51 10.24 -5.80 15.90
CA GLN A 51 9.94 -7.24 15.78
C GLN A 51 9.56 -7.46 14.32
N PRO A 52 10.24 -8.36 13.60
CA PRO A 52 9.83 -8.66 12.26
C PRO A 52 8.35 -9.08 12.32
N ASN A 53 7.54 -8.68 11.32
CA ASN A 53 6.17 -9.16 11.17
C ASN A 53 6.25 -10.67 10.84
N ALA A 54 6.64 -11.50 11.80
CA ALA A 54 6.77 -12.94 11.64
C ALA A 54 5.44 -13.61 12.01
N LEU A 55 4.98 -14.51 11.17
CA LEU A 55 3.78 -15.32 11.43
C LEU A 55 4.19 -16.76 11.72
N THR A 56 3.47 -17.41 12.65
CA THR A 56 3.56 -18.86 12.90
C THR A 56 2.60 -19.62 11.96
N GLU A 57 2.77 -20.93 11.86
CA GLU A 57 1.86 -21.79 11.09
C GLU A 57 0.42 -21.68 11.60
N GLU A 58 0.23 -21.74 12.91
CA GLU A 58 -1.08 -21.60 13.57
C GLU A 58 -1.76 -20.26 13.25
N GLN A 59 -0.96 -19.18 13.22
CA GLN A 59 -1.48 -17.85 12.85
C GLN A 59 -1.89 -17.79 11.36
N VAL A 60 -1.17 -18.45 10.48
CA VAL A 60 -1.54 -18.53 9.06
C VAL A 60 -2.81 -19.35 8.89
N GLU A 61 -2.94 -20.50 9.56
CA GLU A 61 -4.17 -21.32 9.54
C GLU A 61 -5.37 -20.52 10.03
N LYS A 62 -5.24 -19.81 11.15
CA LYS A 62 -6.30 -18.97 11.69
C LYS A 62 -6.73 -17.85 10.72
N LEU A 63 -5.78 -17.23 10.02
CA LEU A 63 -6.09 -16.23 8.99
C LEU A 63 -6.88 -16.84 7.82
N LEU A 64 -6.59 -18.07 7.43
CA LEU A 64 -7.30 -18.79 6.38
C LEU A 64 -8.74 -19.11 6.79
N GLU A 65 -8.94 -19.61 7.99
CA GLU A 65 -10.28 -19.90 8.56
C GLU A 65 -11.14 -18.63 8.62
N ASP A 66 -10.64 -17.58 9.27
CA ASP A 66 -11.37 -16.31 9.45
C ASP A 66 -11.67 -15.62 8.11
N PHE A 67 -10.80 -15.82 7.11
CA PHE A 67 -11.04 -15.32 5.76
C PHE A 67 -12.20 -16.09 5.10
N ASP A 68 -12.20 -17.41 5.14
CA ASP A 68 -13.23 -18.24 4.49
C ASP A 68 -14.61 -18.04 5.12
N GLU A 69 -14.66 -18.03 6.45
CA GLU A 69 -15.89 -17.76 7.20
C GLU A 69 -16.45 -16.35 6.98
N GLY A 70 -15.58 -15.37 6.81
CA GLY A 70 -15.95 -13.98 6.59
C GLY A 70 -16.39 -13.63 5.17
N LEU A 71 -16.47 -14.58 4.23
CA LEU A 71 -16.84 -14.34 2.84
C LEU A 71 -18.34 -14.26 2.64
N PHE A 72 -18.80 -13.15 2.06
CA PHE A 72 -20.15 -13.07 1.52
C PHE A 72 -20.33 -13.96 0.28
N GLU A 73 -21.55 -14.45 0.02
CA GLU A 73 -21.82 -15.36 -1.10
C GLU A 73 -21.34 -14.81 -2.47
N TYR A 74 -21.53 -13.52 -2.74
CA TYR A 74 -21.03 -12.92 -3.98
C TYR A 74 -19.49 -12.83 -4.02
N GLN A 75 -18.81 -12.72 -2.89
CA GLN A 75 -17.35 -12.71 -2.80
C GLN A 75 -16.78 -14.10 -3.06
N LYS A 76 -17.49 -15.16 -2.73
CA LYS A 76 -17.11 -16.55 -3.07
C LYS A 76 -17.00 -16.75 -4.59
N VAL A 77 -17.80 -16.02 -5.39
CA VAL A 77 -17.66 -16.01 -6.86
C VAL A 77 -16.32 -15.41 -7.28
N TRP A 78 -15.91 -14.29 -6.65
CA TRP A 78 -14.60 -13.69 -6.92
C TRP A 78 -13.45 -14.60 -6.48
N TYR A 79 -13.64 -15.25 -5.34
CA TYR A 79 -12.65 -16.19 -4.80
C TYR A 79 -12.43 -17.42 -5.69
N ARG A 80 -13.48 -17.99 -6.26
CA ARG A 80 -13.38 -19.09 -7.24
C ARG A 80 -12.57 -18.71 -8.47
N ALA A 81 -12.62 -17.45 -8.88
CA ALA A 81 -11.88 -16.93 -10.02
C ALA A 81 -10.43 -16.50 -9.68
N ARG A 82 -9.95 -16.65 -8.43
CA ARG A 82 -8.66 -16.12 -7.96
C ARG A 82 -7.45 -16.67 -8.71
N GLU A 83 -7.56 -17.86 -9.29
CA GLU A 83 -6.46 -18.49 -10.03
C GLU A 83 -6.36 -18.04 -11.49
N GLN A 84 -7.34 -17.30 -11.98
CA GLN A 84 -7.26 -16.72 -13.32
C GLN A 84 -6.11 -15.71 -13.38
N ARG A 85 -5.30 -15.80 -14.46
CA ARG A 85 -4.14 -14.94 -14.63
C ARG A 85 -4.50 -13.46 -14.73
N ASN A 86 -5.59 -13.16 -15.42
CA ASN A 86 -6.10 -11.81 -15.57
C ASN A 86 -7.58 -11.81 -15.18
N ARG A 87 -7.94 -11.01 -14.21
CA ARG A 87 -9.33 -10.78 -13.80
C ARG A 87 -9.67 -9.32 -13.96
N ALA A 88 -10.84 -9.02 -14.48
CA ALA A 88 -11.37 -7.67 -14.52
C ALA A 88 -12.80 -7.67 -13.96
N LEU A 89 -13.08 -6.74 -13.05
CA LEU A 89 -14.36 -6.60 -12.36
C LEU A 89 -14.86 -5.16 -12.48
N LEU A 90 -16.04 -4.98 -13.07
CA LEU A 90 -16.81 -3.76 -12.88
C LEU A 90 -17.73 -3.95 -11.69
N LYS A 91 -17.70 -3.02 -10.78
CA LYS A 91 -18.45 -3.06 -9.52
C LYS A 91 -19.26 -1.78 -9.30
N SER A 92 -20.32 -1.85 -8.55
CA SER A 92 -20.95 -0.68 -7.96
C SER A 92 -20.10 -0.13 -6.80
N ARG A 93 -20.45 1.04 -6.32
CA ARG A 93 -19.83 1.60 -5.11
C ARG A 93 -20.26 0.78 -3.88
N GLN A 94 -19.42 0.76 -2.85
CA GLN A 94 -19.71 0.19 -1.53
C GLN A 94 -20.04 -1.32 -1.49
N VAL A 95 -19.64 -2.09 -2.50
CA VAL A 95 -19.76 -3.56 -2.49
C VAL A 95 -18.63 -4.28 -1.75
N GLY A 96 -17.79 -3.57 -1.01
CA GLY A 96 -16.71 -4.17 -0.23
C GLY A 96 -15.58 -4.79 -1.06
N ALA A 97 -15.39 -4.36 -2.33
CA ALA A 97 -14.34 -4.95 -3.18
C ALA A 97 -12.93 -4.69 -2.63
N THR A 98 -12.63 -3.46 -2.18
CA THR A 98 -11.33 -3.13 -1.58
C THR A 98 -11.09 -3.96 -0.31
N PHE A 99 -12.11 -4.11 0.51
CA PHE A 99 -12.07 -4.93 1.72
C PHE A 99 -11.79 -6.41 1.39
N TYR A 100 -12.47 -6.96 0.38
CA TYR A 100 -12.27 -8.34 -0.05
C TYR A 100 -10.88 -8.55 -0.65
N PHE A 101 -10.47 -7.73 -1.64
CA PHE A 101 -9.19 -7.91 -2.32
C PHE A 101 -7.98 -7.65 -1.42
N ALA A 102 -8.11 -6.81 -0.39
CA ALA A 102 -7.08 -6.64 0.63
C ALA A 102 -6.82 -7.95 1.39
N ARG A 103 -7.90 -8.62 1.81
CA ARG A 103 -7.83 -9.90 2.52
C ARG A 103 -7.37 -11.04 1.61
N GLU A 104 -7.96 -11.15 0.40
CA GLU A 104 -7.53 -12.15 -0.60
C GLU A 104 -6.03 -12.05 -0.89
N ALA A 105 -5.52 -10.85 -1.06
CA ALA A 105 -4.10 -10.62 -1.33
C ALA A 105 -3.21 -11.05 -0.15
N LEU A 106 -3.62 -10.76 1.09
CA LEU A 106 -2.91 -11.24 2.27
C LEU A 106 -2.86 -12.77 2.30
N ILE A 107 -4.01 -13.42 2.12
CA ILE A 107 -4.09 -14.89 2.08
C ILE A 107 -3.18 -15.46 0.98
N LYS A 108 -3.20 -14.86 -0.21
CA LYS A 108 -2.29 -15.26 -1.29
C LYS A 108 -0.82 -15.04 -0.95
N ALA A 109 -0.48 -13.95 -0.28
CA ALA A 109 0.89 -13.69 0.17
C ALA A 109 1.38 -14.78 1.10
N VAL A 110 0.60 -15.13 2.13
CA VAL A 110 1.01 -16.09 3.14
C VAL A 110 1.00 -17.54 2.65
N THR A 111 0.13 -17.87 1.68
CA THR A 111 0.04 -19.25 1.13
C THR A 111 1.01 -19.50 -0.02
N THR A 112 1.31 -18.50 -0.83
CA THR A 112 2.11 -18.68 -2.05
C THR A 112 3.53 -18.14 -1.96
N GLY A 113 3.83 -17.36 -0.92
CA GLY A 113 5.13 -16.68 -0.79
C GLY A 113 5.36 -15.57 -1.84
N ARG A 114 4.32 -15.09 -2.52
CA ARG A 114 4.43 -14.05 -3.55
C ARG A 114 4.11 -12.67 -3.02
N ASN A 115 4.89 -11.68 -3.44
CA ASN A 115 4.59 -10.28 -3.15
C ASN A 115 3.24 -9.86 -3.75
N GLN A 116 2.57 -8.95 -3.07
CA GLN A 116 1.28 -8.40 -3.52
C GLN A 116 1.42 -6.90 -3.71
N ILE A 117 1.01 -6.41 -4.87
CA ILE A 117 1.16 -5.02 -5.27
C ILE A 117 -0.23 -4.40 -5.44
N PHE A 118 -0.51 -3.38 -4.67
CA PHE A 118 -1.74 -2.60 -4.75
C PHE A 118 -1.47 -1.28 -5.46
N LEU A 119 -2.13 -1.06 -6.58
CA LEU A 119 -2.02 0.14 -7.39
C LEU A 119 -3.38 0.84 -7.42
N SER A 120 -3.42 2.11 -7.03
CA SER A 120 -4.63 2.94 -7.04
C SER A 120 -4.35 4.31 -7.64
N ALA A 121 -5.40 5.10 -7.89
CA ALA A 121 -5.29 6.46 -8.43
C ALA A 121 -4.44 7.38 -7.54
N SER A 122 -4.34 7.11 -6.25
CA SER A 122 -3.42 7.79 -5.34
C SER A 122 -2.83 6.82 -4.31
N LYS A 123 -1.68 7.21 -3.73
CA LYS A 123 -1.08 6.43 -2.63
C LYS A 123 -2.00 6.37 -1.40
N ALA A 124 -2.76 7.42 -1.14
CA ALA A 124 -3.72 7.46 -0.05
C ALA A 124 -4.83 6.41 -0.23
N GLN A 125 -5.34 6.22 -1.45
CA GLN A 125 -6.30 5.16 -1.76
C GLN A 125 -5.68 3.77 -1.64
N ALA A 126 -4.43 3.57 -2.10
CA ALA A 126 -3.72 2.31 -1.91
C ALA A 126 -3.51 1.98 -0.42
N HIS A 127 -3.34 2.97 0.43
CA HIS A 127 -3.28 2.79 1.88
C HIS A 127 -4.60 2.32 2.50
N GLY A 128 -5.73 2.46 1.82
CA GLY A 128 -6.98 1.82 2.23
C GLY A 128 -6.85 0.30 2.33
N PHE A 129 -6.18 -0.34 1.36
CA PHE A 129 -5.85 -1.78 1.43
C PHE A 129 -5.01 -2.12 2.65
N LYS A 130 -3.97 -1.30 2.91
CA LYS A 130 -3.10 -1.46 4.08
C LYS A 130 -3.90 -1.45 5.38
N THR A 131 -4.85 -0.53 5.52
CA THR A 131 -5.70 -0.42 6.70
C THR A 131 -6.58 -1.68 6.86
N TYR A 132 -7.23 -2.14 5.79
CA TYR A 132 -8.04 -3.36 5.85
C TYR A 132 -7.21 -4.60 6.19
N ILE A 133 -6.00 -4.74 5.65
CA ILE A 133 -5.09 -5.84 5.97
C ILE A 133 -4.69 -5.80 7.45
N LYS A 134 -4.25 -4.64 7.94
CA LYS A 134 -3.85 -4.49 9.35
C LYS A 134 -4.99 -4.80 10.31
N ASN A 135 -6.19 -4.29 10.02
CA ASN A 135 -7.36 -4.54 10.85
C ASN A 135 -7.73 -6.04 10.85
N PHE A 136 -7.68 -6.69 9.70
CA PHE A 136 -7.96 -8.11 9.60
C PHE A 136 -6.95 -8.95 10.40
N VAL A 137 -5.65 -8.71 10.25
CA VAL A 137 -4.62 -9.41 10.99
C VAL A 137 -4.72 -9.16 12.50
N MET A 138 -4.99 -7.91 12.89
CA MET A 138 -5.19 -7.58 14.30
C MET A 138 -6.41 -8.28 14.90
N GLN A 139 -7.51 -8.36 14.16
CA GLN A 139 -8.75 -9.02 14.63
C GLN A 139 -8.60 -10.55 14.70
N SER A 140 -7.90 -11.15 13.73
CA SER A 140 -7.78 -12.61 13.65
C SER A 140 -6.71 -13.19 14.57
N ILE A 141 -5.56 -12.54 14.66
CA ILE A 141 -4.37 -13.10 15.33
C ILE A 141 -3.65 -12.11 16.26
N GLU A 142 -4.24 -10.95 16.54
CA GLU A 142 -3.72 -9.92 17.46
C GLU A 142 -2.31 -9.41 17.12
N VAL A 143 -1.92 -9.43 15.84
CA VAL A 143 -0.62 -8.95 15.36
C VAL A 143 -0.78 -7.58 14.69
N ASP A 144 -0.01 -6.58 15.15
CA ASP A 144 0.04 -5.26 14.52
C ASP A 144 1.15 -5.19 13.47
N LEU A 145 0.80 -5.42 12.20
CA LEU A 145 1.71 -5.34 11.07
C LEU A 145 2.26 -3.93 10.89
N GLN A 146 3.57 -3.78 10.73
CA GLN A 146 4.27 -2.52 10.58
C GLN A 146 5.03 -2.43 9.26
N GLY A 147 5.26 -1.20 8.80
CA GLY A 147 6.06 -0.92 7.60
C GLY A 147 5.26 -0.35 6.43
N ASP A 148 5.98 0.16 5.44
CA ASP A 148 5.47 0.59 4.12
C ASP A 148 6.65 0.52 3.12
N PRO A 149 6.75 -0.57 2.33
CA PRO A 149 5.88 -1.76 2.28
C PRO A 149 5.83 -2.55 3.60
N ILE A 150 4.75 -3.34 3.80
CA ILE A 150 4.68 -4.29 4.89
C ILE A 150 5.45 -5.55 4.46
N SER A 151 6.51 -5.90 5.19
CA SER A 151 7.24 -7.13 4.99
C SER A 151 6.81 -8.15 6.04
N ILE A 152 6.41 -9.33 5.64
CA ILE A 152 5.94 -10.42 6.51
C ILE A 152 6.91 -11.61 6.34
N THR A 153 7.45 -12.10 7.45
CA THR A 153 8.23 -13.35 7.48
C THR A 153 7.29 -14.52 7.70
N LEU A 154 7.29 -15.45 6.76
CA LEU A 154 6.46 -16.65 6.77
C LEU A 154 7.11 -17.75 7.65
N PRO A 155 6.34 -18.75 8.09
CA PRO A 155 6.85 -19.87 8.89
C PRO A 155 8.03 -20.61 8.23
N CYS A 156 8.04 -20.69 6.91
CA CYS A 156 9.13 -21.29 6.13
C CYS A 156 10.43 -20.43 6.07
N GLY A 157 10.44 -19.25 6.72
CA GLY A 157 11.56 -18.31 6.72
C GLY A 157 11.59 -17.35 5.54
N ASN A 158 10.78 -17.55 4.51
CA ASN A 158 10.68 -16.62 3.38
C ASN A 158 9.99 -15.32 3.79
N THR A 159 10.36 -14.22 3.13
CA THR A 159 9.73 -12.91 3.36
C THR A 159 8.93 -12.49 2.15
N VAL A 160 7.68 -12.08 2.37
CA VAL A 160 6.79 -11.50 1.35
C VAL A 160 6.51 -10.04 1.64
N GLN A 161 6.22 -9.27 0.61
CA GLN A 161 5.94 -7.85 0.72
C GLN A 161 4.54 -7.52 0.22
N LEU A 162 3.85 -6.67 0.98
CA LEU A 162 2.61 -6.00 0.58
C LEU A 162 2.97 -4.55 0.25
N ILE A 163 2.82 -4.17 -1.01
CA ILE A 163 3.36 -2.93 -1.59
C ILE A 163 2.22 -2.04 -2.03
N PHE A 164 2.18 -0.79 -1.57
CA PHE A 164 1.06 0.14 -1.79
C PHE A 164 1.53 1.32 -2.63
N LEU A 165 1.04 1.41 -3.88
CA LEU A 165 1.50 2.36 -4.88
C LEU A 165 0.36 3.27 -5.37
N GLY A 166 0.71 4.53 -5.62
CA GLY A 166 -0.11 5.44 -6.41
C GLY A 166 0.33 5.45 -7.88
N THR A 167 -0.21 6.38 -8.67
CA THR A 167 0.03 6.51 -10.11
C THR A 167 1.44 6.98 -10.50
N ASN A 168 2.35 7.18 -9.56
CA ASN A 168 3.74 7.54 -9.88
C ASN A 168 4.49 6.32 -10.46
N ALA A 169 4.51 6.24 -11.80
CA ALA A 169 5.10 5.13 -12.54
C ALA A 169 6.59 4.88 -12.27
N LYS A 170 7.35 5.91 -11.87
CA LYS A 170 8.80 5.76 -11.63
C LYS A 170 9.13 4.87 -10.45
N THR A 171 8.31 4.88 -9.42
CA THR A 171 8.50 4.04 -8.21
C THR A 171 8.01 2.60 -8.39
N ALA A 172 7.18 2.34 -9.39
CA ALA A 172 6.55 1.04 -9.59
C ALA A 172 7.45 0.00 -10.27
N GLN A 173 8.46 0.43 -11.05
CA GLN A 173 9.25 -0.46 -11.93
C GLN A 173 10.14 -1.48 -11.19
N SER A 174 10.45 -1.26 -9.92
CA SER A 174 11.35 -2.13 -9.14
C SER A 174 10.65 -3.31 -8.43
N TYR A 175 9.31 -3.35 -8.46
CA TYR A 175 8.56 -4.36 -7.74
C TYR A 175 8.04 -5.47 -8.65
N HIS A 176 7.99 -6.70 -8.10
CA HIS A 176 7.47 -7.88 -8.79
C HIS A 176 6.54 -8.65 -7.88
N GLY A 177 5.37 -9.06 -8.39
CA GLY A 177 4.36 -9.78 -7.61
C GLY A 177 3.00 -9.86 -8.28
N ASP A 178 2.02 -10.37 -7.55
CA ASP A 178 0.61 -10.33 -7.97
C ASP A 178 0.10 -8.89 -7.88
N LEU A 179 -0.67 -8.45 -8.87
CA LEU A 179 -1.14 -7.08 -9.02
C LEU A 179 -2.63 -6.96 -8.71
N TYR A 180 -2.98 -5.97 -7.91
CA TYR A 180 -4.34 -5.48 -7.68
C TYR A 180 -4.42 -4.03 -8.09
N PHE A 181 -5.15 -3.74 -9.18
CA PHE A 181 -5.30 -2.39 -9.71
C PHE A 181 -6.72 -1.89 -9.46
N ASP A 182 -6.83 -1.00 -8.47
CA ASP A 182 -8.09 -0.40 -8.05
C ASP A 182 -8.42 0.86 -8.85
N GLU A 183 -9.70 1.06 -9.11
CA GLU A 183 -10.31 2.22 -9.78
C GLU A 183 -9.62 2.60 -11.11
N PHE A 184 -9.29 1.58 -11.91
CA PHE A 184 -8.55 1.77 -13.17
C PHE A 184 -9.29 2.64 -14.20
N PHE A 185 -10.61 2.77 -14.12
CA PHE A 185 -11.40 3.69 -14.96
C PHE A 185 -11.31 5.16 -14.52
N TRP A 186 -10.67 5.44 -13.39
CA TRP A 186 -10.54 6.79 -12.84
C TRP A 186 -9.11 7.32 -12.88
N VAL A 187 -8.21 6.56 -13.51
CA VAL A 187 -6.78 6.91 -13.59
C VAL A 187 -6.47 7.61 -14.89
N HIS A 188 -5.84 8.78 -14.80
CA HIS A 188 -5.30 9.45 -15.98
C HIS A 188 -4.08 8.72 -16.55
N GLY A 189 -3.97 8.65 -17.88
CA GLY A 189 -2.86 7.96 -18.55
C GLY A 189 -2.85 6.44 -18.28
N PHE A 190 -4.02 5.85 -18.27
CA PHE A 190 -4.21 4.41 -18.01
C PHE A 190 -3.32 3.52 -18.88
N ALA A 191 -3.16 3.84 -20.19
CA ALA A 191 -2.36 3.04 -21.09
C ALA A 191 -0.89 2.95 -20.64
N THR A 192 -0.31 4.05 -20.21
CA THR A 192 1.07 4.10 -19.67
C THR A 192 1.18 3.35 -18.35
N LEU A 193 0.26 3.60 -17.43
CA LEU A 193 0.27 2.95 -16.12
C LEU A 193 0.02 1.45 -16.24
N LYS A 194 -0.85 1.01 -17.16
CA LYS A 194 -1.08 -0.41 -17.46
C LYS A 194 0.20 -1.10 -17.97
N LYS A 195 1.04 -0.43 -18.78
CA LYS A 195 2.33 -1.00 -19.22
C LYS A 195 3.23 -1.28 -18.04
N VAL A 196 3.40 -0.31 -17.15
CA VAL A 196 4.20 -0.44 -15.91
C VAL A 196 3.62 -1.53 -15.01
N ALA A 197 2.32 -1.49 -14.75
CA ALA A 197 1.61 -2.48 -13.95
C ALA A 197 1.76 -3.89 -14.51
N SER A 198 1.68 -4.03 -15.84
CA SER A 198 1.87 -5.31 -16.51
C SER A 198 3.30 -5.83 -16.41
N ALA A 199 4.30 -4.95 -16.38
CA ALA A 199 5.70 -5.32 -16.20
C ALA A 199 5.98 -5.89 -14.79
N MET A 200 5.39 -5.30 -13.75
CA MET A 200 5.49 -5.81 -12.37
C MET A 200 4.97 -7.24 -12.22
N ALA A 201 3.94 -7.61 -13.00
CA ALA A 201 3.35 -8.95 -13.00
C ALA A 201 3.57 -9.66 -14.35
N ALA A 202 4.76 -9.51 -14.95
CA ALA A 202 5.07 -10.07 -16.26
C ALA A 202 5.24 -11.61 -16.24
N GLN A 203 5.83 -12.15 -15.19
CA GLN A 203 6.07 -13.58 -15.05
C GLN A 203 4.75 -14.36 -15.02
N LYS A 204 4.75 -15.57 -15.59
CA LYS A 204 3.54 -16.42 -15.75
C LYS A 204 2.88 -16.77 -14.42
N GLN A 205 3.64 -16.85 -13.36
CA GLN A 205 3.15 -17.16 -12.01
C GLN A 205 2.32 -16.02 -11.40
N TYR A 206 2.55 -14.76 -11.79
CA TYR A 206 1.87 -13.62 -11.22
C TYR A 206 0.48 -13.40 -11.83
N LYS A 207 -0.47 -13.02 -11.00
CA LYS A 207 -1.86 -12.74 -11.35
C LYS A 207 -2.09 -11.24 -11.42
N LYS A 208 -3.06 -10.83 -12.22
CA LYS A 208 -3.46 -9.42 -12.38
C LYS A 208 -4.96 -9.30 -12.14
N THR A 209 -5.33 -8.54 -11.16
CA THR A 209 -6.72 -8.26 -10.82
C THR A 209 -6.99 -6.77 -11.02
N TYR A 210 -7.91 -6.44 -11.90
CA TYR A 210 -8.35 -5.09 -12.18
C TYR A 210 -9.79 -4.95 -11.68
N PHE A 211 -10.08 -3.92 -10.92
CA PHE A 211 -11.46 -3.65 -10.47
C PHE A 211 -11.72 -2.16 -10.36
N SER A 212 -12.91 -1.73 -10.76
CA SER A 212 -13.27 -0.33 -10.81
C SER A 212 -14.77 -0.14 -10.80
N THR A 213 -15.19 1.02 -10.33
CA THR A 213 -16.49 1.55 -10.68
C THR A 213 -16.49 2.01 -12.14
N PRO A 214 -17.63 1.93 -12.87
CA PRO A 214 -17.70 2.36 -14.26
C PRO A 214 -17.48 3.88 -14.39
N SER A 215 -16.91 4.26 -15.52
CA SER A 215 -16.72 5.65 -15.94
C SER A 215 -17.24 5.84 -17.37
N SER A 216 -16.72 6.82 -18.12
CA SER A 216 -17.14 7.10 -19.49
C SER A 216 -16.65 6.04 -20.48
N LYS A 217 -17.47 5.73 -21.50
CA LYS A 217 -17.05 4.91 -22.65
C LYS A 217 -15.93 5.55 -23.49
N THR A 218 -15.72 6.87 -23.35
CA THR A 218 -14.64 7.59 -24.01
C THR A 218 -13.30 7.47 -23.29
N HIS A 219 -13.28 6.91 -22.07
CA HIS A 219 -12.06 6.71 -21.32
C HIS A 219 -11.18 5.62 -21.96
N GLU A 220 -9.85 5.84 -21.98
CA GLU A 220 -8.88 4.86 -22.59
C GLU A 220 -8.98 3.45 -22.02
N ALA A 221 -9.39 3.30 -20.76
CA ALA A 221 -9.58 1.99 -20.14
C ALA A 221 -10.79 1.22 -20.70
N TYR A 222 -11.71 1.88 -21.42
CA TYR A 222 -12.88 1.22 -21.98
C TYR A 222 -12.50 0.14 -23.03
N ALA A 223 -11.59 0.47 -23.94
CA ALA A 223 -11.09 -0.49 -24.93
C ALA A 223 -10.31 -1.67 -24.30
N PHE A 224 -9.73 -1.48 -23.12
CA PHE A 224 -9.16 -2.57 -22.31
C PHE A 224 -10.26 -3.46 -21.72
N TRP A 225 -11.31 -2.86 -21.17
CA TRP A 225 -12.43 -3.57 -20.56
C TRP A 225 -13.20 -4.41 -21.58
N THR A 226 -13.51 -3.85 -22.76
CA THR A 226 -14.24 -4.55 -23.84
C THR A 226 -13.39 -5.60 -24.54
N GLY A 227 -12.08 -5.57 -24.38
CA GLY A 227 -11.15 -6.42 -25.12
C GLY A 227 -10.75 -5.87 -26.49
N ASP A 228 -11.29 -4.73 -26.93
CA ASP A 228 -10.99 -4.13 -28.24
C ASP A 228 -9.50 -3.81 -28.38
N ALA A 229 -8.87 -3.36 -27.30
CA ALA A 229 -7.42 -3.10 -27.27
C ALA A 229 -6.58 -4.39 -27.51
N PHE A 230 -7.12 -5.56 -27.20
CA PHE A 230 -6.47 -6.85 -27.41
C PHE A 230 -6.74 -7.39 -28.83
N ASN A 231 -7.92 -7.12 -29.37
CA ASN A 231 -8.35 -7.59 -30.67
C ASN A 231 -7.80 -6.72 -31.83
N LYS A 232 -7.45 -5.45 -31.55
CA LYS A 232 -6.74 -4.59 -32.53
C LYS A 232 -5.40 -5.21 -32.90
N GLY A 233 -5.28 -5.71 -34.13
CA GLY A 233 -4.06 -6.35 -34.67
C GLY A 233 -4.11 -7.87 -34.73
N ARG A 234 -5.21 -8.51 -34.29
CA ARG A 234 -5.50 -9.90 -34.63
C ARG A 234 -6.38 -9.92 -35.86
N THR A 235 -5.77 -10.05 -37.04
CA THR A 235 -6.49 -10.48 -38.25
C THR A 235 -7.09 -11.85 -37.95
N LYS A 236 -8.39 -11.98 -38.21
CA LYS A 236 -9.09 -13.27 -38.19
C LYS A 236 -8.47 -14.19 -39.23
#